data_4baa3c2c2ba93e17bfdb20829ab9d521
#
_entry.id   4baa3c2c2ba93e17bfdb20829ab9d521
#
_cell.length_a   1.000
_cell.length_b   1.000
_cell.length_c   1.000
_cell.angle_alpha   90.00
_cell.angle_beta   90.00
_cell.angle_gamma   90.00
#
_symmetry.space_group_name_H-M   'P 1'
#
loop_
_entity.id
_entity.type
_entity.pdbx_description
1 polymer ?
#
loop_
_entity_poly.entity_id
_entity_poly.type
_entity_poly.pdbx_seq_one_letter_code
_entity_poly.pdbx_strand_id
1 'polypeptide(L)'
;MDSKPWYDKGLRFKCTQCGNCCRNHGEYTYVSLSAVELRDIPPYLGISRQDFLARYCVTEPGYHPTLRMDAPACPFLNAEGRCDIYPVRPKQCRTWPFWTENLVEETWNGPVKDCCPGIDQGDLHSREDIERTAKETDEWY
;
A
#
# COMPACT_ATOMS: atom_id res chain seq x y z
N MET A 1 -3.67 33.52 8.30
CA MET A 1 -3.69 33.15 6.90
C MET A 1 -3.91 31.64 6.77
N ASP A 2 -4.93 31.30 6.06
CA ASP A 2 -5.20 29.87 5.84
C ASP A 2 -4.20 29.32 4.82
N SER A 3 -3.19 28.62 5.31
CA SER A 3 -2.27 27.95 4.41
C SER A 3 -2.92 26.64 3.98
N LYS A 4 -3.45 26.65 2.77
CA LYS A 4 -4.00 25.46 2.17
C LYS A 4 -2.85 24.57 1.68
N PRO A 5 -2.97 23.24 1.83
CA PRO A 5 -1.95 22.36 1.28
C PRO A 5 -1.95 22.42 -0.25
N TRP A 6 -0.83 22.05 -0.85
CA TRP A 6 -0.67 22.07 -2.30
C TRP A 6 -1.71 21.18 -3.02
N TYR A 7 -2.27 20.18 -2.33
CA TYR A 7 -3.28 19.27 -2.88
C TYR A 7 -4.73 19.70 -2.50
N ASP A 8 -4.94 20.94 -2.10
CA ASP A 8 -6.25 21.43 -1.65
C ASP A 8 -7.39 21.17 -2.65
N LYS A 9 -7.06 21.23 -3.96
CA LYS A 9 -8.03 20.98 -5.03
C LYS A 9 -8.17 19.50 -5.38
N GLY A 10 -7.54 18.63 -4.62
CA GLY A 10 -7.55 17.20 -4.86
C GLY A 10 -6.40 16.71 -5.71
N LEU A 11 -6.30 15.40 -5.85
CA LEU A 11 -5.28 14.74 -6.66
C LEU A 11 -5.94 13.64 -7.49
N ARG A 12 -5.48 13.48 -8.71
CA ARG A 12 -5.95 12.39 -9.56
C ARG A 12 -5.09 11.15 -9.36
N PHE A 13 -5.76 10.02 -9.26
CA PHE A 13 -5.08 8.75 -9.15
C PHE A 13 -5.99 7.62 -9.60
N LYS A 14 -5.42 6.66 -10.29
CA LYS A 14 -6.07 5.40 -10.66
C LYS A 14 -5.04 4.29 -10.62
N CYS A 15 -5.32 3.24 -9.84
CA CYS A 15 -4.45 2.08 -9.82
C CYS A 15 -4.51 1.36 -11.17
N THR A 16 -3.35 1.26 -11.83
CA THR A 16 -3.23 0.58 -13.12
C THR A 16 -2.84 -0.89 -12.96
N GLN A 17 -2.68 -1.35 -11.70
CA GLN A 17 -2.20 -2.69 -11.38
C GLN A 17 -0.86 -3.01 -12.05
N CYS A 18 0.02 -2.00 -12.13
CA CYS A 18 1.34 -2.15 -12.74
C CYS A 18 2.30 -3.01 -11.91
N GLY A 19 1.97 -3.25 -10.64
CA GLY A 19 2.79 -4.04 -9.74
C GLY A 19 3.99 -3.33 -9.14
N ASN A 20 4.25 -2.07 -9.51
CA ASN A 20 5.43 -1.36 -9.02
C ASN A 20 5.40 -1.15 -7.50
N CYS A 21 4.23 -0.92 -6.90
CA CYS A 21 4.10 -0.80 -5.45
C CYS A 21 4.33 -2.12 -4.71
N CYS A 22 4.28 -3.25 -5.42
CA CYS A 22 4.56 -4.58 -4.86
C CYS A 22 6.02 -4.97 -4.98
N ARG A 23 6.85 -4.14 -5.61
CA ARG A 23 8.27 -4.42 -5.77
C ARG A 23 9.06 -3.85 -4.61
N ASN A 24 10.17 -4.52 -4.30
CA ASN A 24 11.08 -4.05 -3.25
C ASN A 24 11.90 -2.89 -3.80
N HIS A 25 11.66 -1.69 -3.26
CA HIS A 25 12.32 -0.46 -3.71
C HIS A 25 13.47 -0.03 -2.82
N GLY A 26 13.93 -0.90 -1.90
CA GLY A 26 15.05 -0.58 -1.02
C GLY A 26 15.00 -1.36 0.28
N GLU A 27 15.84 -0.96 1.23
CA GLU A 27 16.03 -1.67 2.50
C GLU A 27 14.82 -1.58 3.44
N TYR A 28 13.93 -0.63 3.21
CA TYR A 28 12.84 -0.31 4.13
C TYR A 28 11.46 -0.64 3.57
N THR A 29 11.40 -1.65 2.72
CA THR A 29 10.12 -2.07 2.15
C THR A 29 9.47 -3.11 3.07
N TYR A 30 8.58 -2.65 3.94
CA TYR A 30 7.84 -3.51 4.85
C TYR A 30 6.35 -3.34 4.61
N VAL A 31 5.62 -4.46 4.56
CA VAL A 31 4.16 -4.45 4.51
C VAL A 31 3.66 -5.09 5.79
N SER A 32 3.23 -4.26 6.72
CA SER A 32 2.68 -4.70 7.99
C SER A 32 1.24 -5.16 7.83
N LEU A 33 0.84 -6.13 8.64
CA LEU A 33 -0.49 -6.75 8.56
C LEU A 33 -1.25 -6.52 9.86
N SER A 34 -2.46 -5.98 9.76
CA SER A 34 -3.36 -5.79 10.89
C SER A 34 -4.23 -7.03 11.11
N ALA A 35 -5.05 -7.00 12.17
CA ALA A 35 -6.02 -8.06 12.43
C ALA A 35 -6.98 -8.26 11.27
N VAL A 36 -7.32 -7.18 10.55
CA VAL A 36 -8.23 -7.25 9.39
C VAL A 36 -7.62 -8.08 8.27
N GLU A 37 -6.36 -7.81 7.90
CA GLU A 37 -5.67 -8.55 6.86
C GLU A 37 -5.45 -10.00 7.27
N LEU A 38 -5.12 -10.24 8.53
CA LEU A 38 -4.94 -11.60 9.04
C LEU A 38 -6.25 -12.39 9.08
N ARG A 39 -7.39 -11.70 9.09
CA ARG A 39 -8.72 -12.30 9.00
C ARG A 39 -9.11 -12.59 7.55
N ASP A 40 -8.83 -11.66 6.64
CA ASP A 40 -9.39 -11.68 5.29
C ASP A 40 -8.50 -12.37 4.25
N ILE A 41 -7.17 -12.26 4.37
CA ILE A 41 -6.26 -12.81 3.36
C ILE A 41 -6.22 -14.33 3.35
N PRO A 42 -6.05 -15.03 4.50
CA PRO A 42 -5.98 -16.50 4.48
C PRO A 42 -7.18 -17.17 3.81
N PRO A 43 -8.45 -16.81 4.14
CA PRO A 43 -9.59 -17.43 3.46
C PRO A 43 -9.61 -17.16 1.95
N TYR A 44 -9.18 -15.97 1.53
CA TYR A 44 -9.10 -15.64 0.11
C TYR A 44 -8.13 -16.55 -0.62
N LEU A 45 -7.02 -16.92 0.03
CA LEU A 45 -6.03 -17.84 -0.51
C LEU A 45 -6.41 -19.31 -0.32
N GLY A 46 -7.45 -19.59 0.44
CA GLY A 46 -7.87 -20.95 0.72
C GLY A 46 -6.96 -21.71 1.69
N ILE A 47 -6.25 -21.01 2.57
CA ILE A 47 -5.34 -21.59 3.55
C ILE A 47 -5.70 -21.11 4.95
N SER A 48 -5.16 -21.81 5.97
CA SER A 48 -5.36 -21.40 7.36
C SER A 48 -4.52 -20.16 7.68
N ARG A 49 -4.91 -19.43 8.73
CA ARG A 49 -4.12 -18.31 9.25
C ARG A 49 -2.72 -18.76 9.63
N GLN A 50 -2.60 -19.93 10.26
CA GLN A 50 -1.31 -20.48 10.67
C GLN A 50 -0.41 -20.75 9.47
N ASP A 51 -0.95 -21.36 8.40
CA ASP A 51 -0.21 -21.58 7.17
C ASP A 51 0.20 -20.27 6.50
N PHE A 52 -0.68 -19.28 6.50
CA PHE A 52 -0.38 -17.96 5.96
C PHE A 52 0.80 -17.31 6.68
N LEU A 53 0.76 -17.32 8.01
CA LEU A 53 1.86 -16.76 8.81
C LEU A 53 3.17 -17.48 8.56
N ALA A 54 3.13 -18.82 8.46
CA ALA A 54 4.34 -19.62 8.25
C ALA A 54 4.95 -19.42 6.86
N ARG A 55 4.10 -19.29 5.83
CA ARG A 55 4.56 -19.23 4.43
C ARG A 55 4.91 -17.83 3.94
N TYR A 56 4.11 -16.83 4.36
CA TYR A 56 4.17 -15.51 3.74
C TYR A 56 4.60 -14.40 4.67
N CYS A 57 4.76 -14.67 5.96
CA CYS A 57 5.00 -13.63 6.95
C CYS A 57 6.30 -13.84 7.73
N VAL A 58 6.84 -12.73 8.24
CA VAL A 58 7.86 -12.70 9.26
C VAL A 58 7.19 -12.22 10.54
N THR A 59 7.35 -12.97 11.63
CA THR A 59 6.73 -12.64 12.91
C THR A 59 7.83 -12.47 13.96
N GLU A 60 7.84 -11.34 14.65
CA GLU A 60 8.77 -11.07 15.74
C GLU A 60 7.99 -10.68 17.00
N PRO A 61 8.45 -11.10 18.19
CA PRO A 61 7.78 -10.76 19.43
C PRO A 61 7.66 -9.25 19.60
N GLY A 62 6.45 -8.77 19.92
CA GLY A 62 6.20 -7.36 20.13
C GLY A 62 5.90 -6.56 18.87
N TYR A 63 5.94 -7.19 17.70
CA TYR A 63 5.67 -6.54 16.42
C TYR A 63 4.54 -7.22 15.68
N HIS A 64 3.85 -6.45 14.84
CA HIS A 64 2.86 -7.03 13.94
C HIS A 64 3.54 -7.86 12.87
N PRO A 65 2.90 -8.93 12.38
CA PRO A 65 3.44 -9.69 11.25
C PRO A 65 3.64 -8.80 10.03
N THR A 66 4.70 -9.05 9.29
CA THR A 66 4.97 -8.37 8.02
C THR A 66 5.08 -9.42 6.92
N LEU A 67 4.77 -9.02 5.67
CA LEU A 67 4.98 -9.92 4.54
C LEU A 67 6.47 -10.17 4.32
N ARG A 68 6.80 -11.39 3.89
CA ARG A 68 8.18 -11.72 3.50
C ARG A 68 8.50 -11.02 2.19
N MET A 69 9.52 -10.18 2.21
CA MET A 69 9.98 -9.44 1.03
C MET A 69 11.40 -9.89 0.68
N ASP A 70 11.64 -11.20 0.74
CA ASP A 70 12.96 -11.80 0.49
C ASP A 70 13.38 -11.68 -0.97
N ALA A 71 12.40 -11.61 -1.88
CA ALA A 71 12.63 -11.42 -3.29
C ALA A 71 12.52 -9.92 -3.64
N PRO A 72 12.91 -9.52 -4.87
CA PRO A 72 12.76 -8.13 -5.30
C PRO A 72 11.32 -7.65 -5.38
N ALA A 73 10.34 -8.51 -5.16
CA ALA A 73 8.94 -8.17 -5.24
C ALA A 73 8.14 -8.90 -4.16
N CYS A 74 6.92 -8.37 -3.89
CA CYS A 74 5.96 -8.98 -3.00
C CYS A 74 5.64 -10.42 -3.44
N PRO A 75 5.50 -11.38 -2.50
CA PRO A 75 5.19 -12.77 -2.86
C PRO A 75 3.87 -12.94 -3.62
N PHE A 76 2.98 -11.96 -3.55
CA PHE A 76 1.70 -11.99 -4.25
C PHE A 76 1.72 -11.32 -5.61
N LEU A 77 2.87 -10.78 -6.05
CA LEU A 77 3.02 -10.24 -7.38
C LEU A 77 3.18 -11.41 -8.37
N ASN A 78 2.21 -11.57 -9.29
CA ASN A 78 2.22 -12.67 -10.24
C ASN A 78 3.05 -12.35 -11.49
N ALA A 79 3.15 -13.33 -12.39
CA ALA A 79 3.96 -13.23 -13.61
C ALA A 79 3.46 -12.12 -14.56
N GLU A 80 2.19 -11.73 -14.46
CA GLU A 80 1.62 -10.66 -15.27
C GLU A 80 1.80 -9.27 -14.65
N GLY A 81 2.50 -9.19 -13.51
CA GLY A 81 2.73 -7.94 -12.82
C GLY A 81 1.55 -7.43 -12.00
N ARG A 82 0.63 -8.33 -11.62
CA ARG A 82 -0.56 -7.98 -10.86
C ARG A 82 -0.54 -8.64 -9.49
N CYS A 83 -1.30 -8.06 -8.55
CA CYS A 83 -1.40 -8.59 -7.19
C CYS A 83 -2.45 -9.69 -7.11
N ASP A 84 -2.04 -10.90 -6.70
CA ASP A 84 -2.94 -12.06 -6.54
C ASP A 84 -3.99 -11.86 -5.45
N ILE A 85 -3.72 -11.00 -4.47
CA ILE A 85 -4.65 -10.72 -3.38
C ILE A 85 -5.23 -9.30 -3.48
N TYR A 86 -5.32 -8.76 -4.70
CA TYR A 86 -5.75 -7.37 -4.91
C TYR A 86 -7.04 -7.01 -4.15
N PRO A 87 -8.13 -7.82 -4.16
CA PRO A 87 -9.36 -7.48 -3.43
C PRO A 87 -9.21 -7.43 -1.90
N VAL A 88 -8.23 -8.14 -1.35
CA VAL A 88 -7.98 -8.20 0.10
C VAL A 88 -6.57 -7.70 0.43
N ARG A 89 -6.02 -6.86 -0.43
CA ARG A 89 -4.65 -6.38 -0.25
C ARG A 89 -4.46 -5.65 1.08
N PRO A 90 -3.24 -5.70 1.64
CA PRO A 90 -2.96 -5.04 2.91
C PRO A 90 -3.28 -3.54 2.89
N LYS A 91 -3.53 -2.99 4.06
CA LYS A 91 -3.90 -1.59 4.23
C LYS A 91 -2.91 -0.63 3.56
N GLN A 92 -1.61 -0.88 3.71
CA GLN A 92 -0.59 -0.05 3.05
C GLN A 92 -0.73 -0.06 1.54
N CYS A 93 -1.02 -1.23 0.96
CA CYS A 93 -1.20 -1.35 -0.50
C CYS A 93 -2.51 -0.72 -0.96
N ARG A 94 -3.56 -0.79 -0.12
CA ARG A 94 -4.88 -0.24 -0.42
C ARG A 94 -4.90 1.29 -0.33
N THR A 95 -4.13 1.88 0.59
CA THR A 95 -4.08 3.33 0.81
C THR A 95 -3.05 4.03 -0.07
N TRP A 96 -2.11 3.30 -0.68
CA TRP A 96 -1.17 3.87 -1.64
C TRP A 96 -1.93 4.61 -2.75
N PRO A 97 -1.51 5.77 -3.22
CA PRO A 97 -0.31 6.53 -2.86
C PRO A 97 -0.56 7.61 -1.80
N PHE A 98 -1.73 7.63 -1.18
CA PHE A 98 -2.15 8.69 -0.27
C PHE A 98 -1.62 8.48 1.15
N TRP A 99 -0.30 8.31 1.26
CA TRP A 99 0.40 8.23 2.52
C TRP A 99 0.93 9.62 2.89
N THR A 100 0.96 9.94 4.18
CA THR A 100 1.39 11.25 4.64
C THR A 100 2.77 11.64 4.08
N GLU A 101 3.72 10.71 4.08
CA GLU A 101 5.06 10.96 3.53
C GLU A 101 5.06 11.25 2.03
N ASN A 102 4.03 10.82 1.30
CA ASN A 102 3.89 11.07 -0.13
C ASN A 102 3.16 12.38 -0.44
N LEU A 103 2.53 12.99 0.55
CA LEU A 103 1.76 14.23 0.40
C LEU A 103 2.64 15.48 0.50
N VAL A 104 3.89 15.35 0.11
CA VAL A 104 4.84 16.44 -0.10
C VAL A 104 4.97 16.62 -1.60
N GLU A 105 4.82 17.85 -2.09
CA GLU A 105 4.74 18.14 -3.53
C GLU A 105 5.92 17.56 -4.32
N GLU A 106 7.14 17.72 -3.81
CA GLU A 106 8.33 17.21 -4.47
C GLU A 106 8.36 15.67 -4.49
N THR A 107 7.88 15.03 -3.43
CA THR A 107 7.83 13.57 -3.35
C THR A 107 6.77 13.02 -4.30
N TRP A 108 5.60 13.61 -4.31
CA TRP A 108 4.49 13.18 -5.18
C TRP A 108 4.87 13.29 -6.65
N ASN A 109 5.44 14.42 -7.06
CA ASN A 109 5.81 14.68 -8.46
C ASN A 109 7.14 14.05 -8.87
N GLY A 110 7.89 13.54 -7.93
CA GLY A 110 9.17 12.86 -8.15
C GLY A 110 9.06 11.35 -7.98
N PRO A 111 9.55 10.79 -6.86
CA PRO A 111 9.61 9.33 -6.70
C PRO A 111 8.28 8.61 -6.83
N VAL A 112 7.19 9.19 -6.33
CA VAL A 112 5.86 8.56 -6.39
C VAL A 112 5.39 8.49 -7.85
N LYS A 113 5.47 9.57 -8.58
CA LYS A 113 5.07 9.63 -9.98
C LYS A 113 5.94 8.72 -10.85
N ASP A 114 7.23 8.69 -10.59
CA ASP A 114 8.17 7.84 -11.33
C ASP A 114 7.86 6.35 -11.13
N CYS A 115 7.40 5.98 -9.94
CA CYS A 115 7.07 4.60 -9.60
C CYS A 115 5.70 4.17 -10.12
N CYS A 116 4.72 5.08 -10.14
CA CYS A 116 3.32 4.73 -10.37
C CYS A 116 2.73 5.47 -11.57
N PRO A 117 2.45 4.77 -12.68
CA PRO A 117 1.88 5.41 -13.88
C PRO A 117 0.45 5.91 -13.69
N GLY A 118 -0.24 5.51 -12.61
CA GLY A 118 -1.59 6.00 -12.31
C GLY A 118 -1.65 7.35 -11.64
N ILE A 119 -0.50 7.93 -11.28
CA ILE A 119 -0.44 9.27 -10.69
C ILE A 119 -0.87 10.31 -11.72
N ASP A 120 -1.72 11.24 -11.29
CA ASP A 120 -2.30 12.30 -12.11
C ASP A 120 -3.25 11.78 -13.20
N GLN A 121 -3.65 10.52 -13.12
CA GLN A 121 -4.59 9.89 -14.04
C GLN A 121 -5.87 9.47 -13.30
N GLY A 122 -6.95 9.28 -14.06
CA GLY A 122 -8.20 8.74 -13.53
C GLY A 122 -9.00 9.74 -12.71
N ASP A 123 -9.70 9.22 -11.71
CA ASP A 123 -10.62 10.01 -10.92
C ASP A 123 -9.95 11.00 -9.99
N LEU A 124 -10.59 12.14 -9.80
CA LEU A 124 -10.13 13.15 -8.86
C LEU A 124 -10.56 12.75 -7.44
N HIS A 125 -9.60 12.64 -6.53
CA HIS A 125 -9.84 12.40 -5.12
C HIS A 125 -9.81 13.73 -4.38
N SER A 126 -10.83 14.01 -3.59
CA SER A 126 -10.93 15.27 -2.85
C SER A 126 -9.89 15.33 -1.74
N ARG A 127 -9.58 16.55 -1.29
CA ARG A 127 -8.69 16.74 -0.14
C ARG A 127 -9.16 15.95 1.07
N GLU A 128 -10.46 15.95 1.35
CA GLU A 128 -11.03 15.23 2.47
C GLU A 128 -10.80 13.72 2.35
N ASP A 129 -10.99 13.16 1.17
CA ASP A 129 -10.75 11.73 0.93
C ASP A 129 -9.28 11.37 1.05
N ILE A 130 -8.40 12.25 0.53
CA ILE A 130 -6.95 12.05 0.60
C ILE A 130 -6.49 12.05 2.06
N GLU A 131 -6.91 13.03 2.83
CA GLU A 131 -6.51 13.16 4.23
C GLU A 131 -7.08 12.03 5.08
N ARG A 132 -8.31 11.60 4.80
CA ARG A 132 -8.92 10.46 5.48
C ARG A 132 -8.13 9.18 5.22
N THR A 133 -7.72 8.95 3.98
CA THR A 133 -6.95 7.77 3.58
C THR A 133 -5.57 7.78 4.23
N ALA A 134 -4.90 8.93 4.23
CA ALA A 134 -3.60 9.09 4.88
C ALA A 134 -3.71 8.84 6.38
N LYS A 135 -4.75 9.37 7.02
CA LYS A 135 -5.00 9.17 8.44
C LYS A 135 -5.27 7.69 8.74
N GLU A 136 -6.03 7.01 7.90
CA GLU A 136 -6.28 5.57 8.04
C GLU A 136 -4.97 4.78 8.05
N THR A 137 -4.02 5.16 7.23
CA THR A 137 -2.70 4.53 7.20
C THR A 137 -1.89 4.86 8.45
N ASP A 138 -1.92 6.12 8.89
CA ASP A 138 -1.17 6.58 10.06
C ASP A 138 -1.73 6.00 11.38
N GLU A 139 -3.03 5.77 11.46
CA GLU A 139 -3.70 5.17 12.61
C GLU A 139 -3.58 3.65 12.56
N TRP A 140 -2.38 3.18 12.42
CA TRP A 140 -2.08 1.79 12.20
C TRP A 140 -2.14 1.01 13.51
N TYR A 141 -3.11 0.12 13.62
CA TYR A 141 -3.29 -0.75 14.80
C TYR A 141 -3.57 -0.01 16.08
#